data_cadd8c69ba0379c9be2ca4191ac43fa8
#
_entry.id   cadd8c69ba0379c9be2ca4191ac43fa8
#
_cell.length_a   1.000
_cell.length_b   1.000
_cell.length_c   1.000
_cell.angle_alpha   90.00
_cell.angle_beta   90.00
_cell.angle_gamma   90.00
#
_symmetry.space_group_name_H-M   'P 1'
#
loop_
_entity.id
_entity.type
_entity.pdbx_description
1 polymer ?
#
loop_
_entity_poly.entity_id
_entity_poly.type
_entity_poly.pdbx_seq_one_letter_code
_entity_poly.pdbx_strand_id
1 'polypeptide(L)'
;MNDMGVTIRPLQDEESDLRQVVEIENLSFSKDDAYTREDFRRWLGYNPEFCLVAEIDGRIVGDMICRILRYKLDLASCAIHPEYRRYGVGSLLLREMETLAAKFGVRKIELQVRKTNSSGLAFWQKMGFEESGVLPGFYPDGEDGLQMSKKI
;
A
#
# COMPACT_ATOMS: atom_id res chain seq x y z
N MET A 1 -12.76 2.09 14.79
CA MET A 1 -12.38 1.41 16.03
C MET A 1 -11.61 0.14 15.70
N ASN A 2 -10.57 -0.16 16.47
CA ASN A 2 -9.68 -1.29 16.23
C ASN A 2 -10.07 -2.50 17.10
N ASP A 3 -11.14 -3.18 16.72
CA ASP A 3 -11.68 -4.30 17.50
C ASP A 3 -10.84 -5.58 17.37
N MET A 4 -9.97 -5.65 16.34
CA MET A 4 -9.13 -6.83 16.08
C MET A 4 -7.77 -6.77 16.77
N GLY A 5 -7.47 -5.71 17.48
CA GLY A 5 -6.15 -5.53 18.09
C GLY A 5 -5.05 -5.36 17.07
N VAL A 6 -5.32 -4.60 16.01
CA VAL A 6 -4.34 -4.35 14.95
C VAL A 6 -3.28 -3.35 15.45
N THR A 7 -2.02 -3.69 15.29
CA THR A 7 -0.90 -2.79 15.53
C THR A 7 -0.26 -2.43 14.18
N ILE A 8 -0.04 -1.15 13.96
CA ILE A 8 0.67 -0.67 12.77
C ILE A 8 2.11 -0.36 13.17
N ARG A 9 3.06 -0.90 12.45
CA ARG A 9 4.48 -0.67 12.72
C ARG A 9 5.29 -0.68 11.42
N PRO A 10 6.53 -0.17 11.44
CA PRO A 10 7.40 -0.25 10.27
C PRO A 10 7.72 -1.69 9.89
N LEU A 11 7.83 -1.94 8.59
CA LEU A 11 8.36 -3.19 8.06
C LEU A 11 9.85 -3.28 8.41
N GLN A 12 10.29 -4.42 8.93
CA GLN A 12 11.69 -4.66 9.23
C GLN A 12 12.36 -5.44 8.10
N ASP A 13 13.61 -5.09 7.79
CA ASP A 13 14.41 -5.85 6.81
C ASP A 13 14.95 -7.11 7.50
N GLU A 14 14.06 -8.06 7.74
CA GLU A 14 14.40 -9.33 8.37
C GLU A 14 13.55 -10.44 7.78
N GLU A 15 14.02 -11.67 7.90
CA GLU A 15 13.42 -12.82 7.22
C GLU A 15 11.94 -13.01 7.52
N SER A 16 11.55 -12.92 8.79
CA SER A 16 10.17 -13.15 9.19
C SER A 16 9.21 -12.16 8.54
N ASP A 17 9.54 -10.86 8.59
CA ASP A 17 8.70 -9.83 8.01
C ASP A 17 8.63 -9.95 6.48
N LEU A 18 9.78 -10.11 5.83
CA LEU A 18 9.84 -10.17 4.36
C LEU A 18 9.08 -11.38 3.83
N ARG A 19 9.21 -12.53 4.47
CA ARG A 19 8.48 -13.74 4.08
C ARG A 19 6.97 -13.52 4.13
N GLN A 20 6.49 -12.89 5.19
CA GLN A 20 5.05 -12.65 5.38
C GLN A 20 4.49 -11.66 4.37
N VAL A 21 5.18 -10.54 4.12
CA VAL A 21 4.67 -9.55 3.16
C VAL A 21 4.72 -10.08 1.72
N VAL A 22 5.74 -10.87 1.36
CA VAL A 22 5.79 -11.52 0.05
C VAL A 22 4.62 -12.48 -0.12
N GLU A 23 4.30 -13.26 0.91
CA GLU A 23 3.14 -14.16 0.87
C GLU A 23 1.84 -13.39 0.65
N ILE A 24 1.63 -12.29 1.37
CA ILE A 24 0.42 -11.48 1.25
C ILE A 24 0.31 -10.87 -0.16
N GLU A 25 1.43 -10.39 -0.72
CA GLU A 25 1.46 -9.87 -2.09
C GLU A 25 1.04 -10.93 -3.09
N ASN A 26 1.58 -12.13 -2.96
CA ASN A 26 1.25 -13.24 -3.87
C ASN A 26 -0.21 -13.71 -3.75
N LEU A 27 -0.82 -13.52 -2.59
CA LEU A 27 -2.24 -13.82 -2.38
C LEU A 27 -3.15 -12.71 -2.93
N SER A 28 -2.61 -11.53 -3.15
CA SER A 28 -3.39 -10.32 -3.50
C SER A 28 -3.28 -9.94 -4.97
N PHE A 29 -2.16 -10.22 -5.61
CA PHE A 29 -1.84 -9.76 -6.96
C PHE A 29 -1.35 -10.90 -7.83
N SER A 30 -1.40 -10.68 -9.15
CA SER A 30 -0.79 -11.62 -10.09
C SER A 30 0.72 -11.67 -9.87
N LYS A 31 1.34 -12.73 -10.36
CA LYS A 31 2.78 -12.91 -10.25
C LYS A 31 3.58 -11.74 -10.81
N ASP A 32 3.04 -11.10 -11.87
CA ASP A 32 3.71 -9.98 -12.51
C ASP A 32 3.61 -8.69 -11.69
N ASP A 33 2.57 -8.55 -10.89
CA ASP A 33 2.33 -7.34 -10.10
C ASP A 33 2.80 -7.46 -8.65
N ALA A 34 2.84 -8.67 -8.10
CA ALA A 34 3.20 -8.89 -6.71
C ALA A 34 4.65 -8.49 -6.46
N TYR A 35 4.88 -7.78 -5.36
CA TYR A 35 6.23 -7.40 -4.95
C TYR A 35 7.00 -8.61 -4.48
N THR A 36 8.26 -8.67 -4.90
CA THR A 36 9.21 -9.69 -4.46
C THR A 36 9.93 -9.21 -3.19
N ARG A 37 10.70 -10.10 -2.57
CA ARG A 37 11.58 -9.74 -1.47
C ARG A 37 12.51 -8.58 -1.84
N GLU A 38 13.07 -8.63 -3.05
CA GLU A 38 13.99 -7.60 -3.54
C GLU A 38 13.29 -6.27 -3.72
N ASP A 39 12.03 -6.29 -4.18
CA ASP A 39 11.22 -5.07 -4.32
C ASP A 39 11.02 -4.42 -2.94
N PHE A 40 10.62 -5.20 -1.94
CA PHE A 40 10.45 -4.66 -0.59
C PHE A 40 11.74 -4.06 -0.04
N ARG A 41 12.86 -4.73 -0.24
CA ARG A 41 14.16 -4.21 0.22
C ARG A 41 14.55 -2.93 -0.50
N ARG A 42 14.22 -2.81 -1.78
CA ARG A 42 14.46 -1.59 -2.55
C ARG A 42 13.66 -0.43 -1.97
N TRP A 43 12.38 -0.64 -1.68
CA TRP A 43 11.53 0.41 -1.13
C TRP A 43 11.95 0.79 0.28
N LEU A 44 12.36 -0.17 1.10
CA LEU A 44 12.95 0.12 2.42
C LEU A 44 14.19 1.01 2.30
N GLY A 45 14.93 0.88 1.22
CA GLY A 45 16.11 1.68 0.96
C GLY A 45 15.80 3.15 0.67
N TYR A 46 14.57 3.46 0.24
CA TYR A 46 14.18 4.85 -0.02
C TYR A 46 13.82 5.58 1.28
N ASN A 47 12.80 5.10 1.96
CA ASN A 47 12.29 5.70 3.20
C ASN A 47 11.71 4.60 4.08
N PRO A 48 12.51 3.98 4.97
CA PRO A 48 12.03 2.87 5.81
C PRO A 48 10.78 3.21 6.62
N GLU A 49 10.68 4.46 7.08
CA GLU A 49 9.54 4.92 7.88
C GLU A 49 8.21 4.93 7.11
N PHE A 50 8.25 4.91 5.78
CA PHE A 50 7.04 4.89 4.95
C PHE A 50 6.70 3.50 4.40
N CYS A 51 7.28 2.46 4.98
CA CYS A 51 6.93 1.08 4.69
C CYS A 51 6.31 0.50 5.96
N LEU A 52 4.98 0.38 5.97
CA LEU A 52 4.24 -0.03 7.17
C LEU A 52 3.62 -1.40 7.00
N VAL A 53 3.49 -2.11 8.11
CA VAL A 53 2.75 -3.37 8.18
C VAL A 53 1.71 -3.30 9.28
N ALA A 54 0.64 -4.06 9.09
CA ALA A 54 -0.38 -4.27 10.10
C ALA A 54 -0.20 -5.66 10.69
N GLU A 55 -0.22 -5.74 12.01
CA GLU A 55 0.06 -6.97 12.74
C GLU A 55 -1.07 -7.29 13.71
N ILE A 56 -1.47 -8.55 13.76
CA ILE A 56 -2.43 -9.06 14.74
C ILE A 56 -1.82 -10.29 15.39
N ASP A 57 -1.71 -10.27 16.72
CA ASP A 57 -1.13 -11.38 17.50
C ASP A 57 0.22 -11.86 16.96
N GLY A 58 1.08 -10.92 16.59
CA GLY A 58 2.42 -11.23 16.10
C GLY A 58 2.48 -11.66 14.64
N ARG A 59 1.36 -11.70 13.93
CA ARG A 59 1.29 -12.09 12.52
C ARG A 59 1.01 -10.85 11.67
N ILE A 60 1.79 -10.66 10.60
CA ILE A 60 1.52 -9.60 9.63
C ILE A 60 0.32 -9.98 8.78
N VAL A 61 -0.66 -9.08 8.70
CA VAL A 61 -1.90 -9.28 7.95
C VAL A 61 -2.10 -8.26 6.84
N GLY A 62 -1.20 -7.29 6.72
CA GLY A 62 -1.28 -6.30 5.65
C GLY A 62 -0.03 -5.46 5.56
N ASP A 63 0.15 -4.83 4.41
CA ASP A 63 1.26 -3.90 4.18
C ASP A 63 0.78 -2.67 3.42
N MET A 64 1.53 -1.58 3.58
CA MET A 64 1.38 -0.37 2.77
C MET A 64 2.78 0.20 2.56
N ILE A 65 3.19 0.24 1.30
CA ILE A 65 4.55 0.59 0.91
C ILE A 65 4.51 1.89 0.13
N CYS A 66 5.19 2.90 0.65
CA CYS A 66 5.19 4.25 0.09
C CYS A 66 6.60 4.81 -0.02
N ARG A 67 6.69 5.89 -0.77
CA ARG A 67 7.94 6.65 -0.92
C ARG A 67 7.59 8.13 -0.98
N ILE A 68 8.37 8.95 -0.27
CA ILE A 68 8.21 10.40 -0.34
C ILE A 68 8.91 10.93 -1.60
N LEU A 69 8.20 11.76 -2.36
CA LEU A 69 8.71 12.42 -3.56
C LEU A 69 8.35 13.90 -3.47
N ARG A 70 9.27 14.71 -2.92
CA ARG A 70 9.04 16.14 -2.68
C ARG A 70 7.82 16.33 -1.74
N TYR A 71 6.73 16.90 -2.24
CA TYR A 71 5.54 17.22 -1.44
C TYR A 71 4.45 16.17 -1.54
N LYS A 72 4.73 15.05 -2.21
CA LYS A 72 3.75 13.99 -2.37
C LYS A 72 4.30 12.66 -1.91
N LEU A 73 3.41 11.77 -1.56
CA LEU A 73 3.72 10.40 -1.22
C LEU A 73 3.27 9.51 -2.38
N ASP A 74 4.20 8.70 -2.86
CA ASP A 74 3.93 7.69 -3.89
C ASP A 74 3.57 6.39 -3.17
N LEU A 75 2.31 5.99 -3.24
CA LEU A 75 1.82 4.76 -2.62
C LEU A 75 1.96 3.65 -3.65
N ALA A 76 2.98 2.82 -3.47
CA ALA A 76 3.37 1.82 -4.47
C ALA A 76 2.60 0.52 -4.33
N SER A 77 2.31 0.08 -3.11
CA SER A 77 1.56 -1.15 -2.89
C SER A 77 0.82 -1.09 -1.57
N CYS A 78 -0.35 -1.73 -1.57
CA CYS A 78 -1.13 -1.97 -0.36
C CYS A 78 -1.82 -3.31 -0.54
N ALA A 79 -1.55 -4.24 0.35
CA ALA A 79 -2.13 -5.57 0.29
C ALA A 79 -2.59 -6.00 1.67
N ILE A 80 -3.78 -6.58 1.73
CA ILE A 80 -4.35 -7.11 2.96
C ILE A 80 -4.59 -8.60 2.76
N HIS A 81 -4.14 -9.41 3.70
CA HIS A 81 -4.35 -10.86 3.66
C HIS A 81 -5.86 -11.16 3.48
N PRO A 82 -6.22 -12.06 2.57
CA PRO A 82 -7.64 -12.31 2.25
C PRO A 82 -8.52 -12.61 3.46
N GLU A 83 -8.00 -13.30 4.47
CA GLU A 83 -8.76 -13.64 5.68
C GLU A 83 -9.03 -12.44 6.58
N TYR A 84 -8.35 -11.32 6.33
CA TYR A 84 -8.46 -10.13 7.18
C TYR A 84 -9.02 -8.93 6.43
N ARG A 85 -9.56 -9.14 5.23
CA ARG A 85 -10.24 -8.09 4.48
C ARG A 85 -11.58 -7.77 5.11
N ARG A 86 -12.07 -6.54 4.89
CA ARG A 86 -13.35 -6.03 5.41
C ARG A 86 -13.36 -5.78 6.92
N TYR A 87 -12.20 -5.79 7.57
CA TYR A 87 -12.09 -5.48 8.99
C TYR A 87 -11.44 -4.11 9.22
N GLY A 88 -11.28 -3.32 8.15
CA GLY A 88 -10.73 -1.98 8.27
C GLY A 88 -9.21 -1.89 8.40
N VAL A 89 -8.49 -2.97 8.12
CA VAL A 89 -7.02 -2.98 8.22
C VAL A 89 -6.39 -1.97 7.25
N GLY A 90 -6.87 -1.95 6.00
CA GLY A 90 -6.37 -1.00 5.00
C GLY A 90 -6.62 0.44 5.40
N SER A 91 -7.79 0.73 5.99
CA SER A 91 -8.11 2.07 6.49
C SER A 91 -7.20 2.49 7.64
N LEU A 92 -6.86 1.56 8.53
CA LEU A 92 -5.93 1.84 9.63
C LEU A 92 -4.53 2.14 9.11
N LEU A 93 -4.05 1.35 8.14
CA LEU A 93 -2.75 1.58 7.50
C LEU A 93 -2.72 2.97 6.84
N LEU A 94 -3.75 3.31 6.08
CA LEU A 94 -3.80 4.61 5.40
C LEU A 94 -3.83 5.75 6.40
N ARG A 95 -4.61 5.64 7.46
CA ARG A 95 -4.69 6.68 8.48
C ARG A 95 -3.33 6.93 9.14
N GLU A 96 -2.63 5.86 9.50
CA GLU A 96 -1.30 5.98 10.08
C GLU A 96 -0.31 6.58 9.08
N MET A 97 -0.40 6.17 7.82
CA MET A 97 0.45 6.70 6.76
C MET A 97 0.19 8.19 6.55
N GLU A 98 -1.07 8.61 6.54
CA GLU A 98 -1.43 10.03 6.39
C GLU A 98 -0.89 10.87 7.55
N THR A 99 -1.02 10.36 8.76
CA THR A 99 -0.51 11.04 9.94
C THR A 99 1.01 11.21 9.87
N LEU A 100 1.69 10.14 9.48
CA LEU A 100 3.15 10.15 9.34
C LEU A 100 3.59 11.12 8.23
N ALA A 101 2.94 11.03 7.08
CA ALA A 101 3.27 11.86 5.91
C ALA A 101 3.09 13.36 6.22
N ALA A 102 2.05 13.71 6.95
CA ALA A 102 1.78 15.10 7.33
C ALA A 102 2.95 15.71 8.11
N LYS A 103 3.61 14.90 8.93
CA LYS A 103 4.77 15.36 9.72
C LYS A 103 5.97 15.74 8.85
N PHE A 104 6.01 15.23 7.62
CA PHE A 104 7.08 15.49 6.66
C PHE A 104 6.69 16.53 5.61
N GLY A 105 5.56 17.22 5.81
CA GLY A 105 5.09 18.26 4.90
C GLY A 105 4.46 17.73 3.62
N VAL A 106 4.09 16.46 3.58
CA VAL A 106 3.40 15.87 2.42
C VAL A 106 1.99 16.42 2.35
N ARG A 107 1.56 16.79 1.13
CA ARG A 107 0.24 17.39 0.89
C ARG A 107 -0.66 16.54 0.03
N LYS A 108 -0.12 15.50 -0.58
CA LYS A 108 -0.87 14.68 -1.53
C LYS A 108 -0.31 13.26 -1.55
N ILE A 109 -1.20 12.29 -1.68
CA ILE A 109 -0.84 10.90 -1.91
C ILE A 109 -1.30 10.53 -3.31
N GLU A 110 -0.44 9.86 -4.09
CA GLU A 110 -0.75 9.36 -5.43
C GLU A 110 -0.53 7.86 -5.50
N LEU A 111 -1.35 7.20 -6.29
CA LEU A 111 -1.20 5.77 -6.57
C LEU A 111 -1.69 5.46 -7.99
N GLN A 112 -1.36 4.28 -8.47
CA GLN A 112 -1.81 3.78 -9.75
C GLN A 112 -2.59 2.48 -9.54
N VAL A 113 -3.67 2.31 -10.31
CA VAL A 113 -4.53 1.13 -10.24
C VAL A 113 -4.77 0.65 -11.66
N ARG A 114 -4.80 -0.66 -11.88
CA ARG A 114 -5.19 -1.20 -13.19
C ARG A 114 -6.62 -0.78 -13.49
N LYS A 115 -6.85 -0.38 -14.74
CA LYS A 115 -8.16 0.08 -15.19
C LYS A 115 -9.26 -0.95 -14.92
N THR A 116 -8.93 -2.24 -14.99
CA THR A 116 -9.88 -3.34 -14.78
C THR A 116 -10.02 -3.76 -13.32
N ASN A 117 -9.21 -3.19 -12.42
CA ASN A 117 -9.28 -3.55 -10.99
C ASN A 117 -10.41 -2.78 -10.29
N SER A 118 -11.65 -3.21 -10.51
CA SER A 118 -12.82 -2.51 -9.98
C SER A 118 -12.87 -2.51 -8.44
N SER A 119 -12.44 -3.58 -7.80
CA SER A 119 -12.42 -3.64 -6.33
C SER A 119 -11.38 -2.68 -5.74
N GLY A 120 -10.22 -2.57 -6.37
CA GLY A 120 -9.20 -1.61 -5.98
C GLY A 120 -9.66 -0.17 -6.16
N LEU A 121 -10.28 0.12 -7.30
CA LEU A 121 -10.83 1.45 -7.58
C LEU A 121 -11.88 1.84 -6.53
N ALA A 122 -12.80 0.92 -6.24
CA ALA A 122 -13.85 1.17 -5.24
C ALA A 122 -13.25 1.42 -3.85
N PHE A 123 -12.24 0.64 -3.47
CA PHE A 123 -11.57 0.81 -2.19
C PHE A 123 -10.94 2.20 -2.07
N TRP A 124 -10.17 2.59 -3.07
CA TRP A 124 -9.48 3.89 -3.01
C TRP A 124 -10.44 5.06 -3.08
N GLN A 125 -11.52 4.95 -3.87
CA GLN A 125 -12.57 5.97 -3.90
C GLN A 125 -13.21 6.12 -2.52
N LYS A 126 -13.49 5.02 -1.86
CA LYS A 126 -14.04 5.02 -0.49
C LYS A 126 -13.08 5.69 0.50
N MET A 127 -11.78 5.54 0.27
CA MET A 127 -10.75 6.15 1.11
C MET A 127 -10.52 7.64 0.79
N GLY A 128 -11.23 8.20 -0.17
CA GLY A 128 -11.16 9.62 -0.50
C GLY A 128 -10.26 9.96 -1.68
N PHE A 129 -9.80 8.96 -2.42
CA PHE A 129 -9.00 9.20 -3.62
C PHE A 129 -9.90 9.47 -4.81
N GLU A 130 -9.43 10.32 -5.72
CA GLU A 130 -10.10 10.65 -6.98
C GLU A 130 -9.18 10.34 -8.14
N GLU A 131 -9.75 10.00 -9.29
CA GLU A 131 -8.97 9.83 -10.51
C GLU A 131 -8.34 11.16 -10.90
N SER A 132 -7.05 11.14 -11.19
CA SER A 132 -6.29 12.32 -11.60
C SER A 132 -5.61 12.16 -12.95
N GLY A 133 -5.71 11.01 -13.59
CA GLY A 133 -5.17 10.80 -14.92
C GLY A 133 -5.28 9.36 -15.40
N VAL A 134 -5.05 9.19 -16.69
CA VAL A 134 -4.94 7.88 -17.32
C VAL A 134 -3.51 7.71 -17.80
N LEU A 135 -2.94 6.55 -17.55
CA LEU A 135 -1.57 6.21 -17.94
C LEU A 135 -1.65 5.09 -19.00
N PRO A 136 -1.70 5.45 -20.29
CA PRO A 136 -1.85 4.44 -21.35
C PRO A 136 -0.68 3.45 -21.36
N GLY A 137 -1.02 2.15 -21.42
CA GLY A 137 -0.02 1.09 -21.49
C GLY A 137 0.91 1.03 -20.29
N PHE A 138 0.48 1.48 -19.12
CA PHE A 138 1.32 1.61 -17.94
C PHE A 138 1.88 0.28 -17.45
N TYR A 139 1.09 -0.78 -17.50
CA TYR A 139 1.50 -2.09 -17.02
C TYR A 139 2.23 -2.90 -18.11
N PRO A 140 3.13 -3.82 -17.70
CA PRO A 140 3.92 -4.58 -18.68
C PRO A 140 3.10 -5.36 -19.71
N ASP A 141 1.86 -5.74 -19.37
CA ASP A 141 0.97 -6.45 -20.27
C ASP A 141 0.19 -5.52 -21.21
N GLY A 142 0.46 -4.20 -21.14
CA GLY A 142 -0.18 -3.19 -21.99
C GLY A 142 -1.45 -2.61 -21.43
N GLU A 143 -1.93 -3.07 -20.29
CA GLU A 143 -3.12 -2.50 -19.67
C GLU A 143 -2.87 -1.07 -19.20
N ASP A 144 -3.88 -0.22 -19.39
CA ASP A 144 -3.82 1.16 -18.90
C ASP A 144 -3.87 1.19 -17.36
N GLY A 145 -3.15 2.16 -16.78
CA GLY A 145 -3.26 2.50 -15.37
C GLY A 145 -4.14 3.72 -15.19
N LEU A 146 -4.84 3.75 -14.07
CA LEU A 146 -5.52 4.96 -13.62
C LEU A 146 -4.72 5.54 -12.47
N GLN A 147 -4.39 6.82 -12.58
CA GLN A 147 -3.77 7.53 -11.48
C GLN A 147 -4.85 8.07 -10.58
N MET A 148 -4.67 7.87 -9.29
CA MET A 148 -5.58 8.40 -8.29
C MET A 148 -4.79 9.21 -7.29
N SER A 149 -5.41 10.24 -6.74
CA SER A 149 -4.75 11.10 -5.75
C SER A 149 -5.72 11.55 -4.68
N LYS A 150 -5.14 11.88 -3.53
CA LYS A 150 -5.87 12.39 -2.37
C LYS A 150 -5.05 13.50 -1.75
N LYS A 151 -5.68 14.64 -1.49
CA LYS A 151 -5.06 15.72 -0.72
C LYS A 151 -5.17 15.41 0.77
N ILE A 152 -4.12 15.70 1.49
CA ILE A 152 -4.09 15.48 2.94
C ILE A 152 -3.62 16.74 3.69
#